data_9039dac5857951695f8b3da9467c8f54
#
_entry.id   9039dac5857951695f8b3da9467c8f54
#
_cell.length_a   1.000
_cell.length_b   1.000
_cell.length_c   1.000
_cell.angle_alpha   90.00
_cell.angle_beta   90.00
_cell.angle_gamma   90.00
#
_symmetry.space_group_name_H-M   'P 1'
#
loop_
_entity.id
_entity.type
_entity.pdbx_description
1 polymer ?
#
loop_
_entity_poly.entity_id
_entity_poly.type
_entity_poly.pdbx_seq_one_letter_code
_entity_poly.pdbx_strand_id
1 'polypeptide(L)'
;MEGEKTANKAIGRTRGGLNTKLHAIVDGLGNPVEFMLSAGNDHDSVHAVELLEKVTIRGSNVLADRAYGAKNIRTYISEQGACYVIPPQSNVSDPWPVDWRLYKERHLVECFFQKLKWFRRIATRYDKLDASFLAFVYLASIAILLI
;
A
#
# COMPACT_ATOMS: atom_id res chain seq x y z
N MET A 1 -11.49 5.43 27.22
CA MET A 1 -11.01 6.59 26.45
C MET A 1 -9.66 6.36 25.76
N GLU A 2 -8.74 5.64 26.35
CA GLU A 2 -7.48 5.29 25.67
C GLU A 2 -7.69 4.35 24.46
N GLY A 3 -8.67 3.47 24.50
CA GLY A 3 -8.97 2.55 23.39
C GLY A 3 -9.49 3.25 22.13
N GLU A 4 -10.21 4.35 22.30
CA GLU A 4 -10.80 5.09 21.17
C GLU A 4 -9.75 5.88 20.39
N LYS A 5 -8.73 6.41 21.07
CA LYS A 5 -7.59 7.08 20.43
C LYS A 5 -6.72 6.11 19.62
N THR A 6 -6.67 4.85 20.03
CA THR A 6 -5.89 3.82 19.34
C THR A 6 -6.60 3.32 18.09
N ALA A 7 -7.94 3.26 18.11
CA ALA A 7 -8.75 2.75 17.00
C ALA A 7 -8.74 3.65 15.75
N ASN A 8 -8.40 4.94 15.89
CA ASN A 8 -8.45 5.92 14.81
C ASN A 8 -7.08 6.49 14.43
N LYS A 9 -5.99 5.75 14.67
CA LYS A 9 -4.62 6.17 14.32
C LYS A 9 -4.42 6.48 12.85
N ALA A 10 -5.19 5.84 11.97
CA ALA A 10 -5.08 6.02 10.53
C ALA A 10 -5.82 7.26 10.02
N ILE A 11 -6.41 8.07 10.89
CA ILE A 11 -7.03 9.33 10.50
C ILE A 11 -6.03 10.46 10.75
N GLY A 12 -5.52 11.05 9.68
CA GLY A 12 -4.64 12.20 9.71
C GLY A 12 -5.37 13.48 9.33
N ARG A 13 -4.69 14.60 9.50
CA ARG A 13 -5.21 15.91 9.10
C ARG A 13 -4.39 16.43 7.92
N THR A 14 -5.06 16.83 6.85
CA THR A 14 -4.49 17.45 5.66
C THR A 14 -5.17 18.80 5.41
N ARG A 15 -4.75 19.52 4.37
CA ARG A 15 -5.42 20.78 3.96
C ARG A 15 -6.90 20.57 3.62
N GLY A 16 -7.28 19.36 3.15
CA GLY A 16 -8.66 18.99 2.86
C GLY A 16 -9.45 18.46 4.08
N GLY A 17 -8.85 18.43 5.29
CA GLY A 17 -9.45 17.93 6.52
C GLY A 17 -8.87 16.59 6.97
N LEU A 18 -9.68 15.77 7.66
CA LEU A 18 -9.28 14.44 8.11
C LEU A 18 -9.22 13.48 6.93
N ASN A 19 -8.14 12.70 6.84
CA ASN A 19 -7.90 11.79 5.73
C ASN A 19 -7.25 10.49 6.18
N THR A 20 -7.49 9.44 5.44
CA THR A 20 -6.92 8.11 5.66
C THR A 20 -6.36 7.56 4.36
N LYS A 21 -5.18 6.97 4.40
CA LYS A 21 -4.59 6.25 3.26
C LYS A 21 -4.79 4.75 3.43
N LEU A 22 -5.20 4.11 2.34
CA LEU A 22 -5.25 2.66 2.23
C LEU A 22 -4.03 2.19 1.43
N HIS A 23 -3.24 1.32 2.02
CA HIS A 23 -2.12 0.65 1.38
C HIS A 23 -2.52 -0.78 1.04
N ALA A 24 -2.13 -1.25 -0.14
CA ALA A 24 -2.45 -2.59 -0.59
C ALA A 24 -1.24 -3.27 -1.22
N ILE A 25 -1.15 -4.57 -1.02
CA ILE A 25 -0.28 -5.46 -1.79
C ILE A 25 -1.18 -6.30 -2.69
N VAL A 26 -0.85 -6.34 -3.97
CA VAL A 26 -1.48 -7.25 -4.94
C VAL A 26 -0.43 -8.23 -5.47
N ASP A 27 -0.89 -9.41 -5.88
CA ASP A 27 -0.02 -10.40 -6.50
C ASP A 27 0.20 -10.11 -8.00
N GLY A 28 0.94 -10.97 -8.69
CA GLY A 28 1.24 -10.84 -10.11
C GLY A 28 0.04 -10.99 -11.04
N LEU A 29 -1.12 -11.36 -10.51
CA LEU A 29 -2.39 -11.43 -11.24
C LEU A 29 -3.31 -10.25 -10.92
N GLY A 30 -2.88 -9.35 -10.03
CA GLY A 30 -3.67 -8.22 -9.58
C GLY A 30 -4.63 -8.52 -8.44
N ASN A 31 -4.53 -9.70 -7.83
CA ASN A 31 -5.37 -10.08 -6.69
C ASN A 31 -4.85 -9.45 -5.40
N PRO A 32 -5.74 -8.92 -4.55
CA PRO A 32 -5.32 -8.35 -3.27
C PRO A 32 -4.79 -9.42 -2.32
N VAL A 33 -3.68 -9.13 -1.67
CA VAL A 33 -3.02 -10.03 -0.73
C VAL A 33 -3.08 -9.50 0.70
N GLU A 34 -2.83 -8.21 0.89
CA GLU A 34 -2.81 -7.59 2.22
C GLU A 34 -3.14 -6.10 2.14
N PHE A 35 -3.66 -5.56 3.24
CA PHE A 35 -4.02 -4.16 3.39
C PHE A 35 -3.48 -3.57 4.68
N MET A 36 -3.29 -2.25 4.68
CA MET A 36 -2.98 -1.47 5.87
C MET A 36 -3.52 -0.06 5.72
N LEU A 37 -3.97 0.52 6.84
CA LEU A 37 -4.38 1.92 6.90
C LEU A 37 -3.30 2.77 7.54
N SER A 38 -3.14 3.99 7.08
CA SER A 38 -2.29 5.00 7.71
C SER A 38 -2.96 6.37 7.68
N ALA A 39 -2.44 7.29 8.49
CA ALA A 39 -2.89 8.67 8.46
C ALA A 39 -2.60 9.30 7.10
N GLY A 40 -3.54 10.11 6.59
CA GLY A 40 -3.43 10.70 5.27
C GLY A 40 -2.27 11.67 5.08
N ASN A 41 -1.72 12.19 6.17
CA ASN A 41 -0.54 13.06 6.17
C ASN A 41 0.79 12.32 6.28
N ASP A 42 0.78 11.00 6.51
CA ASP A 42 2.00 10.20 6.52
C ASP A 42 2.52 10.00 5.10
N HIS A 43 3.84 9.95 4.94
CA HIS A 43 4.43 9.53 3.67
C HIS A 43 4.16 8.04 3.43
N ASP A 44 3.90 7.68 2.19
CA ASP A 44 3.57 6.30 1.79
C ASP A 44 4.69 5.31 2.20
N SER A 45 5.94 5.74 2.15
CA SER A 45 7.10 4.91 2.46
C SER A 45 7.26 4.58 3.95
N VAL A 46 6.65 5.35 4.86
CA VAL A 46 6.82 5.19 6.31
C VAL A 46 6.34 3.81 6.79
N HIS A 47 5.24 3.32 6.20
CA HIS A 47 4.61 2.05 6.61
C HIS A 47 4.91 0.87 5.68
N ALA A 48 5.76 1.08 4.68
CA ALA A 48 6.00 0.06 3.65
C ALA A 48 6.60 -1.24 4.22
N VAL A 49 7.60 -1.14 5.08
CA VAL A 49 8.23 -2.32 5.71
C VAL A 49 7.22 -3.07 6.57
N GLU A 50 6.44 -2.35 7.37
CA GLU A 50 5.41 -2.94 8.22
C GLU A 50 4.37 -3.71 7.38
N LEU A 51 3.97 -3.17 6.24
CA LEU A 51 3.05 -3.84 5.32
C LEU A 51 3.68 -5.09 4.70
N LEU A 52 4.93 -4.99 4.26
CA LEU A 52 5.65 -6.12 3.66
C LEU A 52 5.91 -7.25 4.67
N GLU A 53 6.06 -6.94 5.95
CA GLU A 53 6.22 -7.94 7.01
C GLU A 53 5.01 -8.88 7.15
N LYS A 54 3.84 -8.45 6.68
CA LYS A 54 2.61 -9.23 6.74
C LYS A 54 2.54 -10.33 5.69
N VAL A 55 3.43 -10.32 4.71
CA VAL A 55 3.45 -11.28 3.60
C VAL A 55 4.84 -11.89 3.43
N THR A 56 4.90 -13.07 2.81
CA THR A 56 6.18 -13.71 2.45
C THR A 56 6.57 -13.26 1.06
N ILE A 57 7.67 -12.52 0.94
CA ILE A 57 8.14 -11.98 -0.34
C ILE A 57 9.35 -12.71 -0.92
N ARG A 58 9.89 -13.69 -0.23
CA ARG A 58 11.08 -14.44 -0.65
C ARG A 58 10.90 -15.00 -2.07
N GLY A 59 11.91 -14.77 -2.93
CA GLY A 59 11.88 -15.21 -4.31
C GLY A 59 10.99 -14.38 -5.23
N SER A 60 10.38 -13.30 -4.73
CA SER A 60 9.48 -12.45 -5.49
C SER A 60 10.17 -11.19 -5.97
N ASN A 61 9.56 -10.53 -6.96
CA ASN A 61 9.87 -9.17 -7.35
C ASN A 61 8.85 -8.22 -6.71
N VAL A 62 9.32 -7.24 -5.96
CA VAL A 62 8.47 -6.25 -5.30
C VAL A 62 8.49 -4.97 -6.12
N LEU A 63 7.35 -4.67 -6.73
CA LEU A 63 7.16 -3.50 -7.58
C LEU A 63 6.47 -2.40 -6.78
N ALA A 64 7.06 -1.21 -6.79
CA ALA A 64 6.46 -0.04 -6.16
C ALA A 64 6.93 1.22 -6.88
N ASP A 65 6.22 2.34 -6.70
CA ASP A 65 6.64 3.59 -7.30
C ASP A 65 7.86 4.18 -6.56
N ARG A 66 8.42 5.25 -7.14
CA ARG A 66 9.66 5.85 -6.63
C ARG A 66 9.54 6.40 -5.20
N ALA A 67 8.34 6.64 -4.69
CA ALA A 67 8.13 7.08 -3.32
C ALA A 67 8.58 6.01 -2.30
N TYR A 68 8.60 4.75 -2.71
CA TYR A 68 9.04 3.61 -1.90
C TYR A 68 10.53 3.26 -2.07
N GLY A 69 11.30 4.10 -2.75
CA GLY A 69 12.72 3.87 -3.04
C GLY A 69 13.67 4.15 -1.88
N ALA A 70 13.18 4.28 -0.66
CA ALA A 70 14.03 4.52 0.52
C ALA A 70 14.97 3.34 0.80
N LYS A 71 16.15 3.63 1.33
CA LYS A 71 17.18 2.62 1.58
C LYS A 71 16.70 1.50 2.51
N ASN A 72 15.98 1.87 3.57
CA ASN A 72 15.45 0.88 4.53
C ASN A 72 14.49 -0.12 3.86
N ILE A 73 13.66 0.34 2.94
CA ILE A 73 12.72 -0.51 2.20
C ILE A 73 13.48 -1.45 1.27
N ARG A 74 14.43 -0.95 0.49
CA ARG A 74 15.24 -1.75 -0.43
C ARG A 74 16.08 -2.77 0.33
N THR A 75 16.66 -2.39 1.44
CA THR A 75 17.44 -3.28 2.30
C THR A 75 16.57 -4.40 2.85
N TYR A 76 15.39 -4.07 3.37
CA TYR A 76 14.44 -5.08 3.87
C TYR A 76 14.09 -6.11 2.78
N ILE A 77 13.72 -5.65 1.58
CA ILE A 77 13.36 -6.51 0.47
C ILE A 77 14.52 -7.45 0.11
N SER A 78 15.73 -6.93 0.01
CA SER A 78 16.92 -7.72 -0.30
C SER A 78 17.25 -8.73 0.78
N GLU A 79 17.13 -8.36 2.06
CA GLU A 79 17.37 -9.25 3.20
C GLU A 79 16.36 -10.40 3.27
N GLN A 80 15.15 -10.18 2.78
CA GLN A 80 14.12 -11.22 2.70
C GLN A 80 14.31 -12.18 1.49
N GLY A 81 15.34 -11.99 0.71
CA GLY A 81 15.59 -12.81 -0.48
C GLY A 81 14.70 -12.48 -1.66
N ALA A 82 14.20 -11.25 -1.72
CA ALA A 82 13.41 -10.72 -2.83
C ALA A 82 14.20 -9.67 -3.62
N CYS A 83 13.70 -9.30 -4.78
CA CYS A 83 14.25 -8.24 -5.61
C CYS A 83 13.28 -7.04 -5.59
N TYR A 84 13.81 -5.84 -5.45
CA TYR A 84 13.01 -4.64 -5.58
C TYR A 84 13.06 -4.09 -7.02
N VAL A 85 11.89 -3.73 -7.53
CA VAL A 85 11.71 -3.09 -8.84
C VAL A 85 11.05 -1.74 -8.58
N ILE A 86 11.87 -0.81 -8.08
CA ILE A 86 11.44 0.51 -7.61
C ILE A 86 12.34 1.55 -8.25
N PRO A 87 11.82 2.48 -9.07
CA PRO A 87 12.65 3.50 -9.69
C PRO A 87 13.30 4.41 -8.65
N PRO A 88 14.58 4.77 -8.82
CA PRO A 88 15.21 5.77 -7.96
C PRO A 88 14.59 7.15 -8.20
N GLN A 89 14.62 7.99 -7.17
CA GLN A 89 14.27 9.40 -7.32
C GLN A 89 15.37 10.13 -8.10
N SER A 90 15.02 11.22 -8.77
CA SER A 90 15.93 11.97 -9.63
C SER A 90 17.12 12.59 -8.88
N ASN A 91 16.97 12.81 -7.57
CA ASN A 91 18.00 13.43 -6.71
C ASN A 91 18.87 12.42 -5.96
N VAL A 92 18.75 11.13 -6.27
CA VAL A 92 19.56 10.09 -5.63
C VAL A 92 20.97 10.12 -6.14
N SER A 93 21.97 10.15 -5.24
CA SER A 93 23.38 10.22 -5.59
C SER A 93 23.94 8.91 -6.18
N ASP A 94 23.36 7.78 -5.83
CA ASP A 94 23.77 6.46 -6.28
C ASP A 94 22.56 5.68 -6.81
N PRO A 95 22.08 6.01 -8.04
CA PRO A 95 20.93 5.35 -8.61
C PRO A 95 21.24 3.88 -8.96
N TRP A 96 20.24 3.04 -8.81
CA TRP A 96 20.30 1.62 -9.12
C TRP A 96 19.52 1.33 -10.42
N PRO A 97 19.85 0.21 -11.11
CA PRO A 97 19.13 -0.15 -12.33
C PRO A 97 17.71 -0.66 -12.01
N VAL A 98 16.80 -0.44 -12.96
CA VAL A 98 15.40 -0.87 -12.85
C VAL A 98 15.05 -1.71 -14.08
N ASP A 99 14.41 -2.85 -13.85
CA ASP A 99 13.79 -3.61 -14.92
C ASP A 99 12.47 -2.94 -15.32
N TRP A 100 12.54 -2.09 -16.32
CA TRP A 100 11.38 -1.31 -16.80
C TRP A 100 10.31 -2.17 -17.45
N ARG A 101 10.68 -3.33 -18.00
CA ARG A 101 9.72 -4.28 -18.54
C ARG A 101 8.83 -4.83 -17.42
N LEU A 102 9.45 -5.28 -16.35
CA LEU A 102 8.74 -5.81 -15.19
C LEU A 102 7.98 -4.69 -14.45
N TYR A 103 8.54 -3.51 -14.35
CA TYR A 103 7.92 -2.36 -13.67
C TYR A 103 6.55 -2.00 -14.24
N LYS A 104 6.30 -2.25 -15.53
CA LYS A 104 4.99 -2.01 -16.15
C LYS A 104 3.86 -2.76 -15.46
N GLU A 105 4.16 -3.92 -14.86
CA GLU A 105 3.16 -4.71 -14.13
C GLU A 105 2.65 -4.01 -12.86
N ARG A 106 3.28 -2.94 -12.42
CA ARG A 106 2.79 -2.13 -11.30
C ARG A 106 1.38 -1.56 -11.55
N HIS A 107 0.96 -1.44 -12.80
CA HIS A 107 -0.40 -1.00 -13.13
C HIS A 107 -1.50 -1.87 -12.51
N LEU A 108 -1.20 -3.12 -12.16
CA LEU A 108 -2.18 -4.05 -11.56
C LEU A 108 -2.70 -3.55 -10.21
N VAL A 109 -1.84 -2.92 -9.39
CA VAL A 109 -2.30 -2.33 -8.13
C VAL A 109 -3.20 -1.12 -8.38
N GLU A 110 -2.91 -0.33 -9.39
CA GLU A 110 -3.76 0.81 -9.78
C GLU A 110 -5.12 0.33 -10.27
N CYS A 111 -5.15 -0.72 -11.09
CA CYS A 111 -6.40 -1.34 -11.52
C CYS A 111 -7.24 -1.83 -10.35
N PHE A 112 -6.60 -2.43 -9.35
CA PHE A 112 -7.27 -2.88 -8.14
C PHE A 112 -7.90 -1.71 -7.38
N PHE A 113 -7.15 -0.62 -7.17
CA PHE A 113 -7.67 0.56 -6.51
C PHE A 113 -8.85 1.20 -7.26
N GLN A 114 -8.81 1.19 -8.59
CA GLN A 114 -9.94 1.67 -9.39
C GLN A 114 -11.20 0.85 -9.17
N LYS A 115 -11.06 -0.47 -9.07
CA LYS A 115 -12.19 -1.36 -8.76
C LYS A 115 -12.73 -1.13 -7.35
N LEU A 116 -11.87 -0.88 -6.36
CA LEU A 116 -12.29 -0.54 -5.01
C LEU A 116 -13.13 0.74 -4.97
N LYS A 117 -12.82 1.71 -5.79
CA LYS A 117 -13.54 2.98 -5.85
C LYS A 117 -14.99 2.84 -6.34
N TRP A 118 -15.36 1.71 -6.96
CA TRP A 118 -16.76 1.42 -7.27
C TRP A 118 -17.60 1.30 -6.01
N PHE A 119 -16.98 1.00 -4.88
CA PHE A 119 -17.65 0.94 -3.58
C PHE A 119 -17.55 2.31 -2.91
N ARG A 120 -18.68 2.99 -2.83
CA ARG A 120 -18.76 4.38 -2.35
C ARG A 120 -18.20 4.58 -0.95
N ARG A 121 -18.36 3.58 -0.06
CA ARG A 121 -17.86 3.62 1.32
C ARG A 121 -16.34 3.61 1.40
N ILE A 122 -15.65 3.11 0.39
CA ILE A 122 -14.19 3.13 0.30
C ILE A 122 -13.71 4.44 -0.32
N ALA A 123 -14.35 4.89 -1.39
CA ALA A 123 -14.02 6.15 -2.05
C ALA A 123 -14.19 7.36 -1.12
N THR A 124 -15.23 7.31 -0.29
CA THR A 124 -15.50 8.31 0.76
C THR A 124 -15.62 7.56 2.08
N ARG A 125 -14.63 7.67 2.96
CA ARG A 125 -14.66 6.96 4.23
C ARG A 125 -15.78 7.50 5.12
N TYR A 126 -16.87 6.72 5.25
CA TYR A 126 -17.96 7.00 6.18
C TYR A 126 -17.72 6.41 7.57
N ASP A 127 -16.94 5.33 7.66
CA ASP A 127 -16.66 4.65 8.92
C ASP A 127 -15.66 5.45 9.77
N LYS A 128 -16.00 5.66 11.05
CA LYS A 128 -15.13 6.39 11.98
C LYS A 128 -14.02 5.51 12.54
N LEU A 129 -14.26 4.20 12.66
CA LEU A 129 -13.28 3.25 13.19
C LEU A 129 -12.47 2.62 12.07
N ASP A 130 -11.16 2.50 12.26
CA ASP A 130 -10.25 1.86 11.31
C ASP A 130 -10.64 0.40 11.06
N ALA A 131 -10.99 -0.36 12.11
CA ALA A 131 -11.39 -1.75 12.00
C ALA A 131 -12.63 -1.93 11.11
N SER A 132 -13.64 -1.07 11.25
CA SER A 132 -14.86 -1.12 10.45
C SER A 132 -14.59 -0.78 8.99
N PHE A 133 -13.79 0.24 8.74
CA PHE A 133 -13.39 0.62 7.38
C PHE A 133 -12.58 -0.48 6.70
N LEU A 134 -11.59 -1.03 7.40
CA LEU A 134 -10.76 -2.11 6.88
C LEU A 134 -11.57 -3.39 6.62
N ALA A 135 -12.50 -3.74 7.50
CA ALA A 135 -13.42 -4.86 7.29
C ALA A 135 -14.23 -4.68 6.01
N PHE A 136 -14.71 -3.49 5.74
CA PHE A 136 -15.43 -3.19 4.50
C PHE A 136 -14.53 -3.30 3.26
N VAL A 137 -13.27 -2.90 3.35
CA VAL A 137 -12.28 -3.09 2.28
C VAL A 137 -12.09 -4.57 1.96
N TYR A 138 -11.98 -5.42 2.97
CA TYR A 138 -11.89 -6.88 2.78
C TYR A 138 -13.15 -7.44 2.10
N LEU A 139 -14.33 -7.03 2.53
CA LEU A 139 -15.60 -7.48 1.92
C LEU A 139 -15.71 -7.05 0.46
N ALA A 140 -15.34 -5.80 0.15
CA ALA A 140 -15.34 -5.30 -1.21
C ALA A 140 -14.33 -6.06 -2.09
N SER A 141 -13.17 -6.39 -1.54
CA SER A 141 -12.13 -7.16 -2.23
C SER A 141 -12.60 -8.58 -2.55
N ILE A 142 -13.31 -9.23 -1.63
CA ILE A 142 -13.94 -10.53 -1.88
C ILE A 142 -14.94 -10.42 -3.02
N ALA A 143 -15.78 -9.40 -3.02
CA ALA A 143 -16.75 -9.17 -4.09
C ALA A 143 -16.07 -8.98 -5.44
N ILE A 144 -14.96 -8.23 -5.50
CA ILE A 144 -14.15 -8.03 -6.71
C ILE A 144 -13.59 -9.36 -7.23
N LEU A 145 -13.09 -10.22 -6.33
CA LEU A 145 -12.53 -11.52 -6.70
C LEU A 145 -13.57 -12.50 -7.25
N LEU A 146 -14.85 -12.34 -6.89
CA LEU A 146 -15.94 -13.20 -7.34
C LEU A 146 -16.55 -12.77 -8.66
N ILE A 147 -16.21 -11.61 -9.15
CA ILE A 147 -16.64 -11.12 -10.46
C ILE A 147 -15.67 -11.63 -11.52
#